data_63b6039590e1b518b85325461c4c3d05
#
_entry.id   63b6039590e1b518b85325461c4c3d05
#
_cell.length_a   1.000
_cell.length_b   1.000
_cell.length_c   1.000
_cell.angle_alpha   90.00
_cell.angle_beta   90.00
_cell.angle_gamma   90.00
#
_symmetry.space_group_name_H-M   'P 1'
#
loop_
_entity.id
_entity.type
_entity.pdbx_description
1 polymer ?
#
loop_
_entity_poly.entity_id
_entity_poly.type
_entity_poly.pdbx_seq_one_letter_code
_entity_poly.pdbx_strand_id
1 'polypeptide(L)'
;KIVLKRTRVNEGRGEIDLSLRQVGTEERKKKLISIKRYDKSSAIFDSMQIKLKITDDDKENYFQMVEDEFEFAYNGLESLVKNGESAFKNLDMPDKIVDMLKTISKDKIIIPLVSVTGTMEITSLEADGVNLIKRILTDINKTKSKTNNVEIYYLGAPKYKITAFSEKYKKAEKILASSVEKIEKSLHNKGKFSFTKNK
;
A
#
# COMPACT_ATOMS: atom_id res chain seq x y z
N LYS A 1 21.97 3.63 13.65
CA LYS A 1 22.57 3.87 12.31
C LYS A 1 22.80 5.38 12.13
N ILE A 2 24.01 5.77 11.70
CA ILE A 2 24.42 7.17 11.45
C ILE A 2 24.56 7.31 9.93
N VAL A 3 24.11 8.45 9.38
CA VAL A 3 24.28 8.80 7.96
C VAL A 3 25.36 9.86 7.87
N LEU A 4 26.37 9.60 7.07
CA LEU A 4 27.50 10.48 6.82
C LEU A 4 27.58 10.81 5.33
N LYS A 5 28.03 12.01 5.00
CA LYS A 5 28.30 12.45 3.64
C LYS A 5 29.79 12.28 3.33
N ARG A 6 30.09 11.63 2.22
CA ARG A 6 31.47 11.53 1.73
C ARG A 6 31.88 12.90 1.16
N THR A 7 32.92 13.47 1.73
CA THR A 7 33.41 14.81 1.34
C THR A 7 34.62 14.73 0.44
N ARG A 8 35.52 13.79 0.68
CA ARG A 8 36.75 13.63 -0.10
C ARG A 8 37.13 12.14 -0.14
N VAL A 9 37.71 11.74 -1.28
CA VAL A 9 38.32 10.42 -1.46
C VAL A 9 39.77 10.67 -1.87
N ASN A 10 40.68 10.09 -1.14
CA ASN A 10 42.11 10.10 -1.48
C ASN A 10 42.52 8.68 -1.89
N GLU A 11 42.48 8.42 -3.19
CA GLU A 11 42.78 7.09 -3.74
C GLU A 11 44.20 6.65 -3.46
N GLY A 12 45.17 7.61 -3.42
CA GLY A 12 46.58 7.30 -3.19
C GLY A 12 46.87 6.82 -1.77
N ARG A 13 46.05 7.16 -0.79
CA ARG A 13 46.17 6.75 0.61
C ARG A 13 45.08 5.81 1.09
N GLY A 14 44.08 5.53 0.25
CA GLY A 14 42.90 4.72 0.65
C GLY A 14 42.05 5.37 1.72
N GLU A 15 42.10 6.72 1.86
CA GLU A 15 41.39 7.46 2.91
C GLU A 15 40.10 8.06 2.36
N ILE A 16 39.01 8.02 3.17
CA ILE A 16 37.72 8.62 2.84
C ILE A 16 37.32 9.55 4.00
N ASP A 17 37.20 10.84 3.67
CA ASP A 17 36.71 11.84 4.62
C ASP A 17 35.18 11.83 4.65
N LEU A 18 34.63 11.73 5.85
CA LEU A 18 33.18 11.68 6.09
C LEU A 18 32.75 12.84 6.98
N SER A 19 31.67 13.51 6.62
CA SER A 19 31.07 14.60 7.40
C SER A 19 29.67 14.25 7.87
N LEU A 20 29.42 14.41 9.17
CA LEU A 20 28.09 14.33 9.75
C LEU A 20 27.31 15.65 9.58
N ARG A 21 28.03 16.76 9.63
CA ARG A 21 27.45 18.11 9.62
C ARG A 21 26.90 18.53 8.26
N GLN A 22 27.46 17.96 7.17
CA GLN A 22 27.04 18.28 5.80
C GLN A 22 25.87 17.45 5.29
N VAL A 23 25.25 16.61 6.13
CA VAL A 23 24.07 15.82 5.78
C VAL A 23 22.81 16.61 6.08
N GLY A 24 22.07 17.00 5.04
CA GLY A 24 20.78 17.64 5.18
C GLY A 24 19.75 16.73 5.83
N THR A 25 18.78 17.30 6.55
CA THR A 25 17.70 16.55 7.24
C THR A 25 16.91 15.66 6.27
N GLU A 26 16.62 16.15 5.08
CA GLU A 26 15.90 15.40 4.05
C GLU A 26 16.75 14.27 3.44
N GLU A 27 18.04 14.53 3.18
CA GLU A 27 18.98 13.50 2.71
C GLU A 27 19.11 12.36 3.72
N ARG A 28 19.20 12.73 5.01
CA ARG A 28 19.26 11.77 6.12
C ARG A 28 17.98 10.92 6.17
N LYS A 29 16.82 11.53 6.08
CA LYS A 29 15.53 10.81 6.08
C LYS A 29 15.45 9.86 4.87
N LYS A 30 15.74 10.32 3.67
CA LYS A 30 15.73 9.51 2.45
C LYS A 30 16.66 8.30 2.57
N LYS A 31 17.90 8.50 3.04
CA LYS A 31 18.86 7.41 3.22
C LYS A 31 18.43 6.41 4.29
N LEU A 32 17.88 6.86 5.41
CA LEU A 32 17.36 5.96 6.45
C LEU A 32 16.16 5.14 5.94
N ILE A 33 15.28 5.73 5.12
CA ILE A 33 14.18 5.02 4.49
C ILE A 33 14.70 3.97 3.50
N SER A 34 15.69 4.32 2.66
CA SER A 34 16.25 3.38 1.70
C SER A 34 16.92 2.18 2.40
N ILE A 35 17.65 2.42 3.49
CA ILE A 35 18.26 1.35 4.29
C ILE A 35 17.19 0.45 4.91
N LYS A 36 16.11 1.03 5.46
CA LYS A 36 15.01 0.25 6.03
C LYS A 36 14.29 -0.60 4.97
N ARG A 37 14.14 -0.07 3.75
CA ARG A 37 13.58 -0.81 2.62
C ARG A 37 14.48 -1.96 2.19
N TYR A 38 15.79 -1.72 2.11
CA TYR A 38 16.77 -2.76 1.82
C TYR A 38 16.77 -3.86 2.89
N ASP A 39 16.91 -3.51 4.17
CA ASP A 39 16.85 -4.46 5.29
C ASP A 39 15.57 -5.31 5.23
N LYS A 40 14.44 -4.70 4.81
CA LYS A 40 13.15 -5.37 4.73
C LYS A 40 13.05 -6.32 3.53
N SER A 41 13.57 -5.91 2.37
CA SER A 41 13.63 -6.78 1.20
C SER A 41 14.56 -7.97 1.44
N SER A 42 15.76 -7.75 2.00
CA SER A 42 16.68 -8.82 2.39
C SER A 42 16.01 -9.83 3.33
N ALA A 43 15.33 -9.36 4.39
CA ALA A 43 14.62 -10.23 5.32
C ALA A 43 13.45 -11.03 4.69
N ILE A 44 12.88 -10.55 3.58
CA ILE A 44 11.86 -11.29 2.81
C ILE A 44 12.53 -12.43 2.03
N PHE A 45 13.65 -12.14 1.34
CA PHE A 45 14.42 -13.15 0.63
C PHE A 45 15.03 -14.19 1.56
N ASP A 46 15.54 -13.81 2.74
CA ASP A 46 16.01 -14.75 3.78
C ASP A 46 14.89 -15.67 4.25
N SER A 47 13.70 -15.11 4.46
CA SER A 47 12.51 -15.93 4.83
C SER A 47 12.09 -16.91 3.73
N MET A 48 12.21 -16.51 2.46
CA MET A 48 11.97 -17.36 1.30
C MET A 48 13.02 -18.49 1.25
N GLN A 49 14.29 -18.16 1.40
CA GLN A 49 15.40 -19.08 1.40
C GLN A 49 15.20 -20.21 2.44
N ILE A 50 14.87 -19.83 3.66
CA ILE A 50 14.64 -20.79 4.76
C ILE A 50 13.48 -21.74 4.42
N LYS A 51 12.36 -21.19 3.87
CA LYS A 51 11.17 -21.98 3.56
C LYS A 51 11.35 -22.93 2.39
N LEU A 52 12.08 -22.52 1.36
CA LEU A 52 12.32 -23.29 0.14
C LEU A 52 13.61 -24.10 0.19
N LYS A 53 14.46 -23.89 1.20
CA LYS A 53 15.78 -24.53 1.38
C LYS A 53 16.68 -24.37 0.15
N ILE A 54 16.69 -23.18 -0.44
CA ILE A 54 17.57 -22.83 -1.57
C ILE A 54 18.95 -22.40 -1.07
N THR A 55 19.94 -22.42 -1.95
CA THR A 55 21.31 -22.01 -1.65
C THR A 55 21.42 -20.48 -1.45
N ASP A 56 22.53 -20.03 -0.85
CA ASP A 56 22.80 -18.58 -0.73
C ASP A 56 23.02 -17.94 -2.10
N ASP A 57 23.68 -18.65 -3.01
CA ASP A 57 23.95 -18.19 -4.38
C ASP A 57 22.63 -18.00 -5.18
N ASP A 58 21.70 -18.94 -5.07
CA ASP A 58 20.38 -18.82 -5.72
C ASP A 58 19.60 -17.62 -5.16
N LYS A 59 19.62 -17.43 -3.83
CA LYS A 59 18.95 -16.29 -3.20
C LYS A 59 19.52 -14.98 -3.73
N GLU A 60 20.86 -14.84 -3.75
CA GLU A 60 21.54 -13.64 -4.21
C GLU A 60 21.23 -13.35 -5.68
N ASN A 61 21.25 -14.39 -6.53
CA ASN A 61 20.85 -14.29 -7.92
C ASN A 61 19.44 -13.74 -8.10
N TYR A 62 18.47 -14.31 -7.39
CA TYR A 62 17.09 -13.83 -7.47
C TYR A 62 16.93 -12.40 -6.91
N PHE A 63 17.67 -12.08 -5.85
CA PHE A 63 17.68 -10.73 -5.30
C PHE A 63 18.20 -9.72 -6.32
N GLN A 64 19.34 -10.03 -6.98
CA GLN A 64 19.95 -9.19 -8.00
C GLN A 64 19.06 -9.03 -9.22
N MET A 65 18.42 -10.11 -9.71
CA MET A 65 17.45 -10.04 -10.81
C MET A 65 16.32 -9.03 -10.54
N VAL A 66 15.82 -9.00 -9.31
CA VAL A 66 14.78 -8.04 -8.94
C VAL A 66 15.33 -6.62 -8.82
N GLU A 67 16.56 -6.43 -8.32
CA GLU A 67 17.19 -5.10 -8.27
C GLU A 67 17.47 -4.54 -9.67
N ASP A 68 17.94 -5.35 -10.59
CA ASP A 68 18.25 -4.94 -11.95
C ASP A 68 17.00 -4.47 -12.72
N GLU A 69 15.86 -5.13 -12.53
CA GLU A 69 14.60 -4.75 -13.18
C GLU A 69 13.90 -3.56 -12.51
N PHE A 70 13.97 -3.45 -11.18
CA PHE A 70 13.17 -2.49 -10.41
C PHE A 70 14.00 -1.40 -9.69
N GLU A 71 15.31 -1.31 -9.96
CA GLU A 71 16.27 -0.38 -9.30
C GLU A 71 16.49 -0.69 -7.80
N PHE A 72 15.46 -1.19 -7.10
CA PHE A 72 15.53 -1.64 -5.70
C PHE A 72 14.64 -2.86 -5.53
N ALA A 73 15.15 -3.90 -4.88
CA ALA A 73 14.40 -5.13 -4.61
C ALA A 73 13.06 -4.86 -3.88
N TYR A 74 13.02 -3.84 -3.01
CA TYR A 74 11.77 -3.44 -2.34
C TYR A 74 10.68 -2.98 -3.29
N ASN A 75 11.03 -2.24 -4.35
CA ASN A 75 10.07 -1.77 -5.35
C ASN A 75 9.48 -2.94 -6.16
N GLY A 76 10.33 -3.93 -6.50
CA GLY A 76 9.88 -5.16 -7.14
C GLY A 76 8.89 -5.94 -6.28
N LEU A 77 9.21 -6.14 -5.00
CA LEU A 77 8.32 -6.81 -4.05
C LEU A 77 7.01 -6.02 -3.82
N GLU A 78 7.06 -4.70 -3.78
CA GLU A 78 5.86 -3.85 -3.71
C GLU A 78 5.00 -4.01 -4.97
N SER A 79 5.62 -4.05 -6.16
CA SER A 79 4.93 -4.32 -7.42
C SER A 79 4.30 -5.70 -7.44
N LEU A 80 4.99 -6.72 -6.92
CA LEU A 80 4.47 -8.09 -6.79
C LEU A 80 3.22 -8.16 -5.88
N VAL A 81 3.19 -7.38 -4.80
CA VAL A 81 2.01 -7.30 -3.92
C VAL A 81 0.84 -6.60 -4.60
N LYS A 82 1.10 -5.57 -5.43
CA LYS A 82 0.08 -4.77 -6.13
C LYS A 82 -0.50 -5.49 -7.34
N ASN A 83 0.38 -6.00 -8.20
CA ASN A 83 0.04 -6.51 -9.53
C ASN A 83 0.00 -8.04 -9.59
N GLY A 84 0.39 -8.71 -8.49
CA GLY A 84 0.52 -10.18 -8.49
C GLY A 84 1.68 -10.66 -9.35
N GLU A 85 1.64 -11.93 -9.77
CA GLU A 85 2.69 -12.62 -10.52
C GLU A 85 3.04 -11.93 -11.85
N SER A 86 2.10 -11.16 -12.42
CA SER A 86 2.34 -10.42 -13.66
C SER A 86 3.47 -9.40 -13.55
N ALA A 87 3.83 -8.97 -12.33
CA ALA A 87 4.95 -8.05 -12.11
C ALA A 87 6.31 -8.69 -12.40
N PHE A 88 6.43 -10.00 -12.27
CA PHE A 88 7.69 -10.74 -12.43
C PHE A 88 7.71 -11.61 -13.69
N LYS A 89 6.78 -11.41 -14.63
CA LYS A 89 6.74 -12.17 -15.90
C LYS A 89 8.01 -12.06 -16.75
N ASN A 90 8.72 -10.95 -16.66
CA ASN A 90 9.95 -10.71 -17.42
C ASN A 90 11.20 -11.24 -16.72
N LEU A 91 11.06 -11.69 -15.47
CA LEU A 91 12.16 -12.27 -14.71
C LEU A 91 12.16 -13.79 -14.90
N ASP A 92 13.33 -14.34 -15.16
CA ASP A 92 13.54 -15.78 -15.30
C ASP A 92 13.56 -16.43 -13.89
N MET A 93 12.41 -16.42 -13.24
CA MET A 93 12.22 -16.96 -11.89
C MET A 93 11.21 -18.13 -11.89
N PRO A 94 11.52 -19.23 -11.21
CA PRO A 94 10.55 -20.31 -11.03
C PRO A 94 9.27 -19.84 -10.31
N ASP A 95 8.10 -20.31 -10.76
CA ASP A 95 6.80 -19.94 -10.20
C ASP A 95 6.73 -20.13 -8.67
N LYS A 96 7.35 -21.21 -8.16
CA LYS A 96 7.44 -21.48 -6.70
C LYS A 96 8.12 -20.36 -5.92
N ILE A 97 9.15 -19.73 -6.49
CA ILE A 97 9.87 -18.59 -5.88
C ILE A 97 8.97 -17.37 -5.87
N VAL A 98 8.34 -17.08 -7.00
CA VAL A 98 7.43 -15.92 -7.16
C VAL A 98 6.25 -16.02 -6.21
N ASP A 99 5.60 -17.19 -6.11
CA ASP A 99 4.48 -17.42 -5.19
C ASP A 99 4.88 -17.28 -3.72
N MET A 100 6.06 -17.81 -3.35
CA MET A 100 6.57 -17.68 -1.99
C MET A 100 6.89 -16.24 -1.66
N LEU A 101 7.59 -15.52 -2.54
CA LEU A 101 7.86 -14.08 -2.38
C LEU A 101 6.58 -13.27 -2.26
N LYS A 102 5.57 -13.55 -3.10
CA LYS A 102 4.25 -12.92 -3.05
C LYS A 102 3.56 -13.14 -1.71
N THR A 103 3.59 -14.37 -1.18
CA THR A 103 2.97 -14.71 0.10
C THR A 103 3.64 -13.98 1.25
N ILE A 104 4.98 -14.06 1.34
CA ILE A 104 5.74 -13.40 2.40
C ILE A 104 5.62 -11.86 2.31
N SER A 105 5.70 -11.33 1.08
CA SER A 105 5.61 -9.88 0.85
C SER A 105 4.24 -9.31 1.23
N LYS A 106 3.15 -10.05 0.98
CA LYS A 106 1.80 -9.64 1.39
C LYS A 106 1.67 -9.42 2.90
N ASP A 107 2.41 -10.16 3.69
CA ASP A 107 2.34 -10.06 5.15
C ASP A 107 3.30 -8.97 5.68
N LYS A 108 4.47 -8.81 5.05
CA LYS A 108 5.52 -7.90 5.53
C LYS A 108 5.48 -6.50 4.90
N ILE A 109 4.94 -6.34 3.68
CA ILE A 109 4.90 -5.05 2.99
C ILE A 109 3.55 -4.37 3.21
N ILE A 110 3.59 -3.20 3.84
CA ILE A 110 2.44 -2.32 4.01
C ILE A 110 2.48 -1.29 2.90
N ILE A 111 1.49 -1.34 2.01
CA ILE A 111 1.32 -0.34 0.95
C ILE A 111 0.69 0.91 1.58
N PRO A 112 1.35 2.09 1.51
CA PRO A 112 0.74 3.31 2.01
C PRO A 112 -0.49 3.65 1.18
N LEU A 113 -1.63 3.80 1.84
CA LEU A 113 -2.89 4.18 1.20
C LEU A 113 -3.20 5.65 1.54
N VAL A 114 -3.66 6.38 0.54
CA VAL A 114 -4.26 7.69 0.74
C VAL A 114 -5.75 7.54 0.99
N SER A 115 -6.32 8.41 1.79
CA SER A 115 -7.75 8.40 2.12
C SER A 115 -8.45 9.66 1.64
N VAL A 116 -9.68 9.49 1.17
CA VAL A 116 -10.63 10.57 0.89
C VAL A 116 -11.88 10.33 1.71
N THR A 117 -12.31 11.37 2.42
CA THR A 117 -13.41 11.28 3.38
C THR A 117 -14.56 12.19 2.97
N GLY A 118 -15.78 11.73 3.23
CA GLY A 118 -16.98 12.54 3.11
C GLY A 118 -18.00 12.21 4.19
N THR A 119 -18.96 13.09 4.37
CA THR A 119 -20.11 12.90 5.28
C THR A 119 -21.36 12.71 4.44
N MET A 120 -22.13 11.67 4.77
CA MET A 120 -23.44 11.38 4.18
C MET A 120 -24.53 11.61 5.22
N GLU A 121 -25.65 12.17 4.80
CA GLU A 121 -26.88 12.17 5.59
C GLU A 121 -27.89 11.26 4.93
N ILE A 122 -28.34 10.25 5.66
CA ILE A 122 -29.24 9.21 5.17
C ILE A 122 -30.45 9.12 6.08
N THR A 123 -31.63 9.32 5.50
CA THR A 123 -32.91 9.09 6.19
C THR A 123 -33.76 8.14 5.36
N SER A 124 -34.53 7.27 5.99
CA SER A 124 -35.48 6.39 5.30
C SER A 124 -36.91 6.75 5.70
N LEU A 125 -37.81 6.62 4.74
CA LEU A 125 -39.27 6.79 4.91
C LEU A 125 -39.97 5.43 5.12
N GLU A 126 -39.24 4.33 4.99
CA GLU A 126 -39.76 2.97 5.16
C GLU A 126 -39.96 2.62 6.63
N ALA A 127 -40.97 1.80 6.92
CA ALA A 127 -41.23 1.32 8.29
C ALA A 127 -40.04 0.56 8.90
N ASP A 128 -39.26 -0.16 8.08
CA ASP A 128 -38.02 -0.88 8.45
C ASP A 128 -36.76 -0.15 7.94
N GLY A 129 -36.79 1.18 7.98
CA GLY A 129 -35.74 2.03 7.43
C GLY A 129 -34.33 1.77 7.97
N VAL A 130 -34.21 1.41 9.25
CA VAL A 130 -32.92 1.12 9.89
C VAL A 130 -32.25 -0.12 9.27
N ASN A 131 -33.00 -1.19 9.08
CA ASN A 131 -32.47 -2.42 8.48
C ASN A 131 -32.17 -2.23 7.00
N LEU A 132 -32.96 -1.41 6.28
CA LEU A 132 -32.67 -1.03 4.90
C LEU A 132 -31.31 -0.31 4.80
N ILE A 133 -31.12 0.74 5.59
CA ILE A 133 -29.86 1.50 5.62
C ILE A 133 -28.69 0.57 6.00
N LYS A 134 -28.84 -0.23 7.05
CA LYS A 134 -27.80 -1.19 7.49
C LYS A 134 -27.41 -2.16 6.37
N ARG A 135 -28.36 -2.70 5.62
CA ARG A 135 -28.12 -3.61 4.49
C ARG A 135 -27.31 -2.92 3.41
N ILE A 136 -27.75 -1.74 2.95
CA ILE A 136 -27.08 -0.95 1.91
C ILE A 136 -25.64 -0.64 2.30
N LEU A 137 -25.41 -0.15 3.52
CA LEU A 137 -24.07 0.21 4.00
C LEU A 137 -23.16 -1.02 4.17
N THR A 138 -23.72 -2.15 4.61
CA THR A 138 -22.97 -3.41 4.78
C THR A 138 -22.53 -3.96 3.41
N ASP A 139 -23.34 -3.87 2.39
CA ASP A 139 -23.00 -4.37 1.05
C ASP A 139 -21.88 -3.54 0.40
N ILE A 140 -21.83 -2.25 0.63
CA ILE A 140 -20.69 -1.40 0.22
C ILE A 140 -19.42 -1.81 0.99
N ASN A 141 -19.53 -2.07 2.29
CA ASN A 141 -18.40 -2.44 3.14
C ASN A 141 -17.80 -3.83 2.79
N LYS A 142 -18.55 -4.72 2.14
CA LYS A 142 -18.07 -6.04 1.69
C LYS A 142 -17.09 -5.96 0.51
N THR A 143 -17.06 -4.85 -0.23
CA THR A 143 -16.18 -4.66 -1.39
C THR A 143 -14.78 -4.24 -0.95
N LYS A 144 -14.12 -5.05 -0.11
CA LYS A 144 -12.77 -4.75 0.40
C LYS A 144 -11.70 -5.47 -0.42
N SER A 145 -10.70 -4.70 -0.87
CA SER A 145 -9.45 -5.19 -1.44
C SER A 145 -8.27 -4.66 -0.62
N LYS A 146 -7.10 -5.31 -0.68
CA LYS A 146 -5.90 -4.81 0.03
C LYS A 146 -5.48 -3.40 -0.37
N THR A 147 -5.77 -3.01 -1.62
CA THR A 147 -5.36 -1.70 -2.19
C THR A 147 -6.51 -0.72 -2.33
N ASN A 148 -7.76 -1.19 -2.24
CA ASN A 148 -8.94 -0.35 -2.38
C ASN A 148 -9.95 -0.77 -1.31
N ASN A 149 -10.27 0.13 -0.42
CA ASN A 149 -11.18 -0.14 0.69
C ASN A 149 -12.11 1.05 0.91
N VAL A 150 -13.34 0.76 1.32
CA VAL A 150 -14.30 1.77 1.76
C VAL A 150 -14.71 1.42 3.19
N GLU A 151 -14.65 2.38 4.07
CA GLU A 151 -15.08 2.24 5.45
C GLU A 151 -16.18 3.26 5.75
N ILE A 152 -17.24 2.79 6.40
CA ILE A 152 -18.38 3.62 6.76
C ILE A 152 -18.55 3.56 8.27
N TYR A 153 -18.57 4.74 8.89
CA TYR A 153 -18.76 4.91 10.33
C TYR A 153 -20.04 5.69 10.61
N TYR A 154 -20.78 5.24 11.59
CA TYR A 154 -21.94 5.95 12.11
C TYR A 154 -21.51 7.10 13.02
N LEU A 155 -21.95 8.31 12.75
CA LEU A 155 -21.65 9.50 13.55
C LEU A 155 -22.81 9.93 14.47
N GLY A 156 -23.98 9.37 14.28
CA GLY A 156 -25.25 9.78 14.91
C GLY A 156 -26.27 10.11 13.83
N ALA A 157 -27.49 9.55 13.93
CA ALA A 157 -28.50 9.76 12.90
C ALA A 157 -28.78 11.25 12.67
N PRO A 158 -28.88 11.72 11.42
CA PRO A 158 -28.83 10.96 10.15
C PRO A 158 -27.43 10.83 9.52
N LYS A 159 -26.34 11.14 10.25
CA LYS A 159 -24.99 11.34 9.72
C LYS A 159 -24.14 10.08 9.74
N TYR A 160 -23.47 9.82 8.61
CA TYR A 160 -22.52 8.73 8.42
C TYR A 160 -21.25 9.28 7.75
N LYS A 161 -20.09 8.83 8.23
CA LYS A 161 -18.80 9.15 7.63
C LYS A 161 -18.42 8.02 6.68
N ILE A 162 -18.09 8.36 5.43
CA ILE A 162 -17.54 7.43 4.46
C ILE A 162 -16.09 7.80 4.16
N THR A 163 -15.19 6.81 4.18
CA THR A 163 -13.77 7.00 3.87
C THR A 163 -13.37 5.96 2.83
N ALA A 164 -12.88 6.42 1.69
CA ALA A 164 -12.33 5.57 0.65
C ALA A 164 -10.80 5.61 0.70
N PHE A 165 -10.18 4.44 0.68
CA PHE A 165 -8.73 4.26 0.69
C PHE A 165 -8.26 3.72 -0.65
N SER A 166 -7.16 4.27 -1.18
CA SER A 166 -6.50 3.75 -2.38
C SER A 166 -5.03 4.19 -2.43
N GLU A 167 -4.26 3.62 -3.37
CA GLU A 167 -2.85 3.99 -3.57
C GLU A 167 -2.68 5.42 -4.13
N LYS A 168 -3.65 5.91 -4.90
CA LYS A 168 -3.64 7.23 -5.54
C LYS A 168 -4.89 8.01 -5.19
N TYR A 169 -4.73 9.29 -4.92
CA TYR A 169 -5.82 10.20 -4.56
C TYR A 169 -6.98 10.18 -5.56
N LYS A 170 -6.68 10.30 -6.87
CA LYS A 170 -7.70 10.21 -7.94
C LYS A 170 -8.47 8.90 -7.95
N LYS A 171 -7.81 7.80 -7.56
CA LYS A 171 -8.44 6.49 -7.50
C LYS A 171 -9.35 6.37 -6.27
N ALA A 172 -8.92 6.92 -5.12
CA ALA A 172 -9.74 7.00 -3.91
C ALA A 172 -10.99 7.86 -4.15
N GLU A 173 -10.88 9.00 -4.84
CA GLU A 173 -12.02 9.82 -5.23
C GLU A 173 -13.03 9.09 -6.12
N LYS A 174 -12.55 8.35 -7.13
CA LYS A 174 -13.43 7.54 -8.00
C LYS A 174 -14.17 6.46 -7.21
N ILE A 175 -13.47 5.79 -6.28
CA ILE A 175 -14.08 4.77 -5.43
C ILE A 175 -15.14 5.40 -4.52
N LEU A 176 -14.83 6.55 -3.92
CA LEU A 176 -15.78 7.30 -3.10
C LEU A 176 -17.02 7.68 -3.90
N ALA A 177 -16.83 8.30 -5.07
CA ALA A 177 -17.94 8.73 -5.93
C ALA A 177 -18.82 7.54 -6.38
N SER A 178 -18.21 6.44 -6.80
CA SER A 178 -18.98 5.25 -7.22
C SER A 178 -19.72 4.59 -6.05
N SER A 179 -19.16 4.65 -4.83
CA SER A 179 -19.82 4.13 -3.63
C SER A 179 -21.00 5.01 -3.22
N VAL A 180 -20.84 6.33 -3.27
CA VAL A 180 -21.90 7.31 -3.02
C VAL A 180 -23.05 7.13 -4.01
N GLU A 181 -22.75 7.01 -5.31
CA GLU A 181 -23.76 6.80 -6.36
C GLU A 181 -24.53 5.49 -6.16
N LYS A 182 -23.86 4.40 -5.74
CA LYS A 182 -24.53 3.13 -5.43
C LYS A 182 -25.48 3.27 -4.24
N ILE A 183 -25.07 3.99 -3.19
CA ILE A 183 -25.94 4.24 -2.03
C ILE A 183 -27.15 5.04 -2.44
N GLU A 184 -26.97 6.13 -3.19
CA GLU A 184 -28.04 6.99 -3.69
C GLU A 184 -29.05 6.21 -4.54
N LYS A 185 -28.56 5.39 -5.50
CA LYS A 185 -29.43 4.52 -6.32
C LYS A 185 -30.19 3.50 -5.48
N SER A 186 -29.58 2.94 -4.45
CA SER A 186 -30.24 1.96 -3.59
C SER A 186 -31.30 2.57 -2.67
N LEU A 187 -31.19 3.87 -2.37
CA LEU A 187 -32.14 4.65 -1.58
C LEU A 187 -33.23 5.31 -2.43
N HIS A 188 -33.13 5.23 -3.76
CA HIS A 188 -34.08 5.89 -4.67
C HIS A 188 -35.53 5.56 -4.29
N ASN A 189 -36.37 6.58 -4.09
CA ASN A 189 -37.77 6.52 -3.64
C ASN A 189 -38.01 5.93 -2.23
N LYS A 190 -36.95 5.59 -1.44
CA LYS A 190 -37.06 5.00 -0.10
C LYS A 190 -36.57 5.90 1.03
N GLY A 191 -36.02 7.07 0.70
CA GLY A 191 -35.49 8.01 1.68
C GLY A 191 -34.85 9.23 1.06
N LYS A 192 -34.25 10.06 1.92
CA LYS A 192 -33.46 11.23 1.50
C LYS A 192 -31.98 10.93 1.67
N PHE A 193 -31.18 11.40 0.73
CA PHE A 193 -29.73 11.25 0.71
C PHE A 193 -29.08 12.59 0.41
N SER A 194 -28.05 12.94 1.15
CA SER A 194 -27.16 14.04 0.80
C SER A 194 -25.72 13.63 1.07
N PHE A 195 -24.78 14.17 0.31
CA PHE A 195 -23.35 13.88 0.45
C PHE A 195 -22.53 15.17 0.40
N THR A 196 -21.60 15.32 1.35
CA THR A 196 -20.65 16.42 1.42
C THR A 196 -19.25 15.86 1.52
N LYS A 197 -18.37 16.22 0.57
CA LYS A 197 -16.96 15.83 0.61
C LYS A 197 -16.23 16.69 1.65
N ASN A 198 -15.51 16.05 2.56
CA ASN A 198 -14.66 16.76 3.51
C ASN A 198 -13.36 17.19 2.81
N LYS A 199 -12.93 18.42 3.09
CA LYS A 199 -11.66 18.95 2.57
C LYS A 199 -10.46 18.33 3.27
#